data_cecf7676c179174c4a1d97cba7cac5f5
#
_entry.id   cecf7676c179174c4a1d97cba7cac5f5
#
_cell.length_a   1.000
_cell.length_b   1.000
_cell.length_c   1.000
_cell.angle_alpha   90.00
_cell.angle_beta   90.00
_cell.angle_gamma   90.00
#
_symmetry.space_group_name_H-M   'P 1'
#
loop_
_entity.id
_entity.type
_entity.pdbx_description
1 polymer ?
#
loop_
_entity_poly.entity_id
_entity_poly.type
_entity_poly.pdbx_seq_one_letter_code
_entity_poly.pdbx_strand_id
1 'polypeptide(L)'
;MLKKPTVLLILVLAGTWLAYTFITGLIPDETQITWLVEGMQEDFNNGAATGVGKGLSADFEEEAYGLDKRGLVLGLMHVMRQERASDGTFPLRAEIRDTHQITVHQTDPRTADVTVLVEFTRLRRGASQDAPPKALGLLQFDGKCRYENGSWRFVSSTHEVLEGRRPF
;
A
#
# COMPACT_ATOMS: atom_id res chain seq x y z
N MET A 1 -25.16 5.01 38.61
CA MET A 1 -26.02 5.70 37.62
C MET A 1 -25.12 6.40 36.61
N LEU A 2 -25.07 5.95 35.34
CA LEU A 2 -24.36 6.67 34.28
C LEU A 2 -25.05 8.02 34.02
N LYS A 3 -24.26 9.10 33.94
CA LYS A 3 -24.81 10.43 33.64
C LYS A 3 -25.36 10.45 32.20
N LYS A 4 -26.51 11.07 31.97
CA LYS A 4 -27.20 11.15 30.66
C LYS A 4 -26.26 11.46 29.45
N PRO A 5 -25.27 12.38 29.58
CA PRO A 5 -24.33 12.67 28.47
C PRO A 5 -23.39 11.48 28.13
N THR A 6 -23.02 10.67 29.12
CA THR A 6 -22.17 9.49 28.91
C THR A 6 -22.90 8.41 28.12
N VAL A 7 -24.18 8.20 28.40
CA VAL A 7 -25.03 7.24 27.65
C VAL A 7 -25.20 7.68 26.22
N LEU A 8 -25.46 8.97 26.00
CA LEU A 8 -25.59 9.53 24.63
C LEU A 8 -24.30 9.36 23.82
N LEU A 9 -23.14 9.62 24.41
CA LEU A 9 -21.84 9.46 23.75
C LEU A 9 -21.59 8.01 23.32
N ILE A 10 -21.90 7.04 24.21
CA ILE A 10 -21.75 5.61 23.92
C ILE A 10 -22.67 5.20 22.76
N LEU A 11 -23.91 5.67 22.73
CA LEU A 11 -24.87 5.38 21.66
C LEU A 11 -24.42 5.96 20.32
N VAL A 12 -23.86 7.17 20.29
CA VAL A 12 -23.31 7.79 19.09
C VAL A 12 -22.11 7.00 18.59
N LEU A 13 -21.17 6.63 19.45
CA LEU A 13 -20.01 5.83 19.09
C LEU A 13 -20.39 4.43 18.57
N ALA A 14 -21.34 3.77 19.22
CA ALA A 14 -21.86 2.48 18.76
C ALA A 14 -22.59 2.59 17.42
N GLY A 15 -23.38 3.64 17.23
CA GLY A 15 -24.08 3.91 15.96
C GLY A 15 -23.13 4.20 14.82
N THR A 16 -22.09 5.01 15.04
CA THR A 16 -21.05 5.27 14.03
C THR A 16 -20.24 4.02 13.71
N TRP A 17 -19.91 3.20 14.68
CA TRP A 17 -19.20 1.94 14.47
C TRP A 17 -20.05 0.94 13.68
N LEU A 18 -21.33 0.79 14.01
CA LEU A 18 -22.28 -0.05 13.27
C LEU A 18 -22.48 0.44 11.83
N ALA A 19 -22.62 1.75 11.61
CA ALA A 19 -22.74 2.32 10.27
C ALA A 19 -21.47 2.08 9.46
N TYR A 20 -20.30 2.25 10.06
CA TYR A 20 -19.01 1.97 9.40
C TYR A 20 -18.88 0.50 8.99
N THR A 21 -19.19 -0.45 9.88
CA THR A 21 -19.13 -1.88 9.56
C THR A 21 -20.14 -2.29 8.51
N PHE A 22 -21.32 -1.68 8.51
CA PHE A 22 -22.34 -1.94 7.49
C PHE A 22 -21.92 -1.40 6.11
N ILE A 23 -21.38 -0.18 6.06
CA ILE A 23 -20.92 0.45 4.81
C ILE A 23 -19.73 -0.31 4.24
N THR A 24 -18.74 -0.68 5.06
CA THR A 24 -17.56 -1.44 4.59
C THR A 24 -17.93 -2.84 4.10
N GLY A 25 -18.97 -3.46 4.66
CA GLY A 25 -19.49 -4.74 4.20
C GLY A 25 -20.22 -4.68 2.85
N LEU A 26 -20.62 -3.47 2.39
CA LEU A 26 -21.25 -3.26 1.08
C LEU A 26 -20.23 -2.97 -0.04
N ILE A 27 -18.97 -2.65 0.31
CA ILE A 27 -17.93 -2.36 -0.68
C ILE A 27 -17.32 -3.69 -1.15
N PRO A 28 -17.29 -3.96 -2.47
CA PRO A 28 -16.66 -5.17 -2.99
C PRO A 28 -15.23 -5.34 -2.52
N ASP A 29 -14.82 -6.56 -2.26
CA ASP A 29 -13.47 -6.89 -1.79
C ASP A 29 -12.39 -6.40 -2.76
N GLU A 30 -12.62 -6.52 -4.07
CA GLU A 30 -11.72 -6.05 -5.12
C GLU A 30 -11.51 -4.53 -5.02
N THR A 31 -12.57 -3.77 -4.75
CA THR A 31 -12.47 -2.32 -4.56
C THR A 31 -11.65 -1.95 -3.33
N GLN A 32 -11.83 -2.68 -2.22
CA GLN A 32 -11.06 -2.45 -1.00
C GLN A 32 -9.57 -2.77 -1.22
N ILE A 33 -9.25 -3.83 -1.97
CA ILE A 33 -7.88 -4.19 -2.33
C ILE A 33 -7.27 -3.16 -3.28
N THR A 34 -8.03 -2.65 -4.25
CA THR A 34 -7.59 -1.55 -5.11
C THR A 34 -7.18 -0.33 -4.28
N TRP A 35 -8.02 0.10 -3.34
CA TRP A 35 -7.69 1.21 -2.44
C TRP A 35 -6.47 0.95 -1.56
N LEU A 36 -6.25 -0.30 -1.13
CA LEU A 36 -5.05 -0.69 -0.40
C LEU A 36 -3.80 -0.45 -1.26
N VAL A 37 -3.81 -0.92 -2.52
CA VAL A 37 -2.68 -0.78 -3.45
C VAL A 37 -2.42 0.68 -3.80
N GLU A 38 -3.46 1.45 -4.11
CA GLU A 38 -3.38 2.89 -4.41
C GLU A 38 -2.86 3.68 -3.20
N GLY A 39 -3.33 3.36 -2.00
CA GLY A 39 -2.84 3.97 -0.76
C GLY A 39 -1.36 3.69 -0.51
N MET A 40 -0.90 2.46 -0.77
CA MET A 40 0.53 2.12 -0.67
C MET A 40 1.37 2.86 -1.72
N GLN A 41 0.86 3.05 -2.94
CA GLN A 41 1.49 3.86 -3.98
C GLN A 41 1.61 5.32 -3.53
N GLU A 42 0.55 5.90 -3.01
CA GLU A 42 0.55 7.28 -2.51
C GLU A 42 1.55 7.46 -1.36
N ASP A 43 1.55 6.56 -0.37
CA ASP A 43 2.50 6.56 0.74
C ASP A 43 3.95 6.45 0.24
N PHE A 44 4.23 5.59 -0.75
CA PHE A 44 5.54 5.50 -1.37
C PHE A 44 5.93 6.83 -2.03
N ASN A 45 5.05 7.41 -2.83
CA ASN A 45 5.27 8.66 -3.54
C ASN A 45 5.51 9.86 -2.61
N ASN A 46 4.95 9.79 -1.40
CA ASN A 46 5.16 10.78 -0.34
C ASN A 46 6.42 10.50 0.50
N GLY A 47 7.15 9.41 0.22
CA GLY A 47 8.31 9.00 1.00
C GLY A 47 7.95 8.56 2.43
N ALA A 48 6.78 7.95 2.60
CA ALA A 48 6.21 7.51 3.87
C ALA A 48 6.31 5.98 4.02
N ALA A 49 7.53 5.45 4.24
CA ALA A 49 7.77 4.01 4.36
C ALA A 49 6.87 3.31 5.41
N THR A 50 6.60 3.98 6.53
CA THR A 50 5.69 3.46 7.57
C THR A 50 4.24 3.39 7.09
N GLY A 51 3.84 4.28 6.18
CA GLY A 51 2.53 4.25 5.53
C GLY A 51 2.40 3.00 4.66
N VAL A 52 3.36 2.76 3.77
CA VAL A 52 3.44 1.51 2.99
C VAL A 52 3.34 0.28 3.89
N GLY A 53 4.07 0.28 5.03
CA GLY A 53 4.01 -0.80 6.02
C GLY A 53 2.64 -1.05 6.65
N LYS A 54 1.72 -0.09 6.65
CA LYS A 54 0.35 -0.30 7.15
C LYS A 54 -0.45 -1.25 6.26
N GLY A 55 -0.14 -1.31 4.96
CA GLY A 55 -0.75 -2.24 4.02
C GLY A 55 -0.29 -3.69 4.19
N LEU A 56 0.73 -3.95 5.02
CA LEU A 56 1.31 -5.27 5.24
C LEU A 56 0.78 -5.89 6.53
N SER A 57 0.53 -7.20 6.50
CA SER A 57 0.22 -7.99 7.70
C SER A 57 1.41 -8.06 8.66
N ALA A 58 1.15 -8.48 9.90
CA ALA A 58 2.23 -8.67 10.88
C ALA A 58 3.18 -9.82 10.50
N ASP A 59 2.65 -10.83 9.82
CA ASP A 59 3.36 -12.02 9.33
C ASP A 59 3.73 -11.94 7.84
N PHE A 60 3.80 -10.72 7.29
CA PHE A 60 4.19 -10.48 5.89
C PHE A 60 5.60 -10.98 5.60
N GLU A 61 5.75 -11.60 4.42
CA GLU A 61 7.04 -12.03 3.86
C GLU A 61 7.18 -11.59 2.40
N GLU A 62 8.28 -10.93 2.08
CA GLU A 62 8.69 -10.65 0.71
C GLU A 62 9.58 -11.82 0.25
N GLU A 63 9.08 -12.60 -0.71
CA GLU A 63 9.62 -13.93 -1.04
C GLU A 63 10.96 -13.85 -1.79
N ALA A 64 11.21 -12.78 -2.58
CA ALA A 64 12.42 -12.67 -3.39
C ALA A 64 13.68 -12.41 -2.54
N TYR A 65 13.55 -11.72 -1.40
CA TYR A 65 14.67 -11.39 -0.52
C TYR A 65 14.53 -11.97 0.89
N GLY A 66 13.42 -12.64 1.19
CA GLY A 66 13.13 -13.16 2.53
C GLY A 66 12.99 -12.06 3.58
N LEU A 67 12.41 -10.92 3.20
CA LEU A 67 12.21 -9.80 4.10
C LEU A 67 10.86 -9.88 4.79
N ASP A 68 10.86 -9.81 6.11
CA ASP A 68 9.64 -9.58 6.86
C ASP A 68 9.17 -8.12 6.74
N LYS A 69 7.99 -7.83 7.23
CA LYS A 69 7.42 -6.48 7.26
C LYS A 69 8.39 -5.42 7.79
N ARG A 70 9.10 -5.74 8.88
CA ARG A 70 10.05 -4.81 9.51
C ARG A 70 11.26 -4.57 8.61
N GLY A 71 11.82 -5.63 8.03
CA GLY A 71 12.94 -5.57 7.09
C GLY A 71 12.59 -4.72 5.87
N LEU A 72 11.41 -4.95 5.27
CA LEU A 72 10.95 -4.16 4.13
C LEU A 72 10.79 -2.67 4.47
N VAL A 73 10.11 -2.35 5.59
CA VAL A 73 9.92 -0.95 6.01
C VAL A 73 11.25 -0.25 6.30
N LEU A 74 12.19 -0.94 6.96
CA LEU A 74 13.52 -0.38 7.22
C LEU A 74 14.31 -0.16 5.92
N GLY A 75 14.24 -1.10 4.97
CA GLY A 75 14.83 -0.96 3.64
C GLY A 75 14.26 0.26 2.89
N LEU A 76 12.93 0.40 2.86
CA LEU A 76 12.26 1.56 2.27
C LEU A 76 12.68 2.87 2.95
N MET A 77 12.74 2.92 4.28
CA MET A 77 13.20 4.10 5.02
C MET A 77 14.64 4.48 4.64
N HIS A 78 15.52 3.49 4.48
CA HIS A 78 16.90 3.70 4.07
C HIS A 78 16.97 4.31 2.66
N VAL A 79 16.27 3.70 1.68
CA VAL A 79 16.20 4.20 0.30
C VAL A 79 15.62 5.62 0.27
N MET A 80 14.49 5.84 0.94
CA MET A 80 13.82 7.15 0.97
C MET A 80 14.70 8.23 1.60
N ARG A 81 15.53 7.87 2.60
CA ARG A 81 16.50 8.81 3.21
C ARG A 81 17.64 9.13 2.25
N GLN A 82 18.21 8.13 1.58
CA GLN A 82 19.32 8.32 0.63
C GLN A 82 18.88 9.13 -0.60
N GLU A 83 17.68 8.86 -1.11
CA GLU A 83 17.16 9.50 -2.32
C GLU A 83 16.63 10.92 -2.06
N ARG A 84 16.29 11.27 -0.82
CA ARG A 84 15.74 12.58 -0.48
C ARG A 84 16.74 13.68 -0.80
N ALA A 85 16.29 14.68 -1.57
CA ALA A 85 17.08 15.84 -1.91
C ALA A 85 17.30 16.76 -0.68
N SER A 86 18.24 17.70 -0.78
CA SER A 86 18.56 18.67 0.30
C SER A 86 17.38 19.58 0.64
N ASP A 87 16.46 19.80 -0.30
CA ASP A 87 15.23 20.57 -0.11
C ASP A 87 14.08 19.73 0.50
N GLY A 88 14.34 18.47 0.85
CA GLY A 88 13.37 17.55 1.41
C GLY A 88 12.53 16.78 0.38
N THR A 89 12.65 17.07 -0.92
CA THR A 89 11.89 16.42 -1.98
C THR A 89 12.30 14.95 -2.12
N PHE A 90 11.32 14.05 -2.20
CA PHE A 90 11.54 12.65 -2.55
C PHE A 90 11.32 12.47 -4.06
N PRO A 91 12.39 12.14 -4.84
CA PRO A 91 12.32 12.19 -6.30
C PRO A 91 11.77 10.94 -6.96
N LEU A 92 11.72 9.80 -6.25
CA LEU A 92 11.17 8.57 -6.83
C LEU A 92 9.65 8.63 -6.86
N ARG A 93 9.07 8.07 -7.93
CA ARG A 93 7.63 7.93 -8.12
C ARG A 93 7.33 6.53 -8.58
N ALA A 94 6.26 5.97 -8.03
CA ALA A 94 5.64 4.75 -8.49
C ALA A 94 4.32 5.11 -9.16
N GLU A 95 4.03 4.52 -10.30
CA GLU A 95 2.77 4.68 -11.02
C GLU A 95 2.24 3.32 -11.40
N ILE A 96 1.03 3.02 -10.99
CA ILE A 96 0.34 1.79 -11.36
C ILE A 96 -0.10 1.94 -12.82
N ARG A 97 0.38 1.04 -13.70
CA ARG A 97 0.22 1.18 -15.16
C ARG A 97 -0.96 0.44 -15.72
N ASP A 98 -1.39 -0.62 -15.13
CA ASP A 98 -2.51 -1.40 -15.65
C ASP A 98 -3.38 -1.95 -14.53
N THR A 99 -4.58 -2.35 -14.95
CA THR A 99 -5.58 -2.90 -14.06
C THR A 99 -5.02 -4.05 -13.24
N HIS A 100 -5.17 -3.92 -11.94
CA HIS A 100 -4.88 -4.98 -11.00
C HIS A 100 -5.68 -6.23 -11.39
N GLN A 101 -4.99 -7.34 -11.59
CA GLN A 101 -5.67 -8.62 -11.58
C GLN A 101 -5.88 -9.00 -10.12
N ILE A 102 -7.12 -8.95 -9.67
CA ILE A 102 -7.50 -9.32 -8.31
C ILE A 102 -8.43 -10.51 -8.39
N THR A 103 -8.03 -11.60 -7.75
CA THR A 103 -8.85 -12.80 -7.62
C THR A 103 -9.15 -13.06 -6.16
N VAL A 104 -10.39 -12.83 -5.74
CA VAL A 104 -10.83 -13.03 -4.36
C VAL A 104 -11.28 -14.46 -4.14
N HIS A 105 -10.79 -15.08 -3.07
CA HIS A 105 -11.17 -16.40 -2.61
C HIS A 105 -12.02 -16.29 -1.34
N GLN A 106 -13.23 -16.82 -1.40
CA GLN A 106 -14.19 -16.81 -0.27
C GLN A 106 -13.86 -17.91 0.75
N THR A 107 -12.65 -17.84 1.29
CA THR A 107 -12.13 -18.71 2.34
C THR A 107 -12.38 -18.13 3.74
N ASP A 108 -12.04 -18.83 4.79
CA ASP A 108 -12.05 -18.31 6.16
C ASP A 108 -10.63 -18.45 6.77
N PRO A 109 -9.87 -17.35 6.94
CA PRO A 109 -10.19 -15.97 6.50
C PRO A 109 -10.21 -15.79 4.97
N ARG A 110 -10.92 -14.77 4.47
CA ARG A 110 -10.93 -14.41 3.05
C ARG A 110 -9.51 -14.07 2.58
N THR A 111 -9.15 -14.55 1.39
CA THR A 111 -7.85 -14.28 0.77
C THR A 111 -8.03 -13.76 -0.66
N ALA A 112 -6.98 -13.17 -1.21
CA ALA A 112 -6.97 -12.74 -2.61
C ALA A 112 -5.55 -12.83 -3.18
N ASP A 113 -5.47 -13.20 -4.46
CA ASP A 113 -4.26 -13.03 -5.26
C ASP A 113 -4.35 -11.70 -6.01
N VAL A 114 -3.25 -10.96 -6.05
CA VAL A 114 -3.17 -9.61 -6.60
C VAL A 114 -1.94 -9.49 -7.48
N THR A 115 -2.12 -9.12 -8.75
CA THR A 115 -1.01 -8.78 -9.66
C THR A 115 -1.12 -7.31 -10.04
N VAL A 116 -0.02 -6.56 -9.92
CA VAL A 116 0.06 -5.12 -10.19
C VAL A 116 1.30 -4.80 -11.03
N LEU A 117 1.12 -4.04 -12.09
CA LEU A 117 2.23 -3.46 -12.87
C LEU A 117 2.54 -2.06 -12.36
N VAL A 118 3.78 -1.85 -11.93
CA VAL A 118 4.23 -0.56 -11.39
C VAL A 118 5.42 -0.05 -12.19
N GLU A 119 5.26 1.13 -12.77
CA GLU A 119 6.38 1.87 -13.36
C GLU A 119 7.03 2.77 -12.31
N PHE A 120 8.33 2.65 -12.19
CA PHE A 120 9.14 3.54 -11.36
C PHE A 120 9.81 4.60 -12.23
N THR A 121 9.69 5.84 -11.80
CA THR A 121 10.32 6.99 -12.43
C THR A 121 11.08 7.83 -11.42
N ARG A 122 11.98 8.70 -11.92
CA ARG A 122 12.71 9.65 -11.11
C ARG A 122 12.52 11.07 -11.65
N LEU A 123 12.10 11.98 -10.79
CA LEU A 123 12.07 13.40 -11.10
C LEU A 123 13.49 13.92 -11.32
N ARG A 124 13.70 14.70 -12.38
CA ARG A 124 15.01 15.29 -12.69
C ARG A 124 15.28 16.49 -11.78
N ARG A 125 16.40 16.48 -11.06
CA ARG A 125 16.83 17.61 -10.24
C ARG A 125 17.11 18.82 -11.12
N GLY A 126 16.57 19.99 -10.79
CA GLY A 126 16.82 21.24 -11.50
C GLY A 126 16.25 21.35 -12.92
N ALA A 127 15.47 20.37 -13.35
CA ALA A 127 14.73 20.44 -14.61
C ALA A 127 13.51 21.34 -14.45
N SER A 128 13.05 21.97 -15.56
CA SER A 128 11.75 22.65 -15.56
C SER A 128 10.64 21.69 -15.13
N GLN A 129 9.56 22.19 -14.55
CA GLN A 129 8.41 21.37 -14.12
C GLN A 129 7.81 20.55 -15.26
N ASP A 130 8.02 20.97 -16.50
CA ASP A 130 7.53 20.31 -17.72
C ASP A 130 8.46 19.21 -18.26
N ALA A 131 9.65 19.02 -17.66
CA ALA A 131 10.57 17.98 -18.13
C ALA A 131 10.04 16.60 -17.74
N PRO A 132 9.92 15.66 -18.69
CA PRO A 132 9.42 14.33 -18.40
C PRO A 132 10.32 13.63 -17.37
N PRO A 133 9.76 12.89 -16.41
CA PRO A 133 10.53 12.12 -15.46
C PRO A 133 11.37 11.06 -16.19
N LYS A 134 12.47 10.65 -15.58
CA LYS A 134 13.31 9.57 -16.12
C LYS A 134 12.72 8.22 -15.71
N ALA A 135 12.35 7.39 -16.67
CA ALA A 135 11.95 6.01 -16.39
C ALA A 135 13.13 5.23 -15.77
N LEU A 136 12.86 4.47 -14.75
CA LEU A 136 13.81 3.58 -14.07
C LEU A 136 13.52 2.13 -14.43
N GLY A 137 12.28 1.70 -14.39
CA GLY A 137 11.88 0.35 -14.72
C GLY A 137 10.38 0.11 -14.55
N LEU A 138 9.92 -0.98 -15.16
CA LEU A 138 8.59 -1.53 -15.00
C LEU A 138 8.72 -2.86 -14.25
N LEU A 139 8.01 -2.98 -13.15
CA LEU A 139 7.99 -4.18 -12.30
C LEU A 139 6.58 -4.73 -12.23
N GLN A 140 6.48 -6.05 -12.28
CA GLN A 140 5.29 -6.77 -11.88
C GLN A 140 5.44 -7.19 -10.43
N PHE A 141 4.43 -6.90 -9.63
CA PHE A 141 4.31 -7.39 -8.25
C PHE A 141 3.16 -8.39 -8.20
N ASP A 142 3.46 -9.58 -7.70
CA ASP A 142 2.48 -10.61 -7.39
C ASP A 142 2.42 -10.76 -5.88
N GLY A 143 1.23 -10.63 -5.31
CA GLY A 143 1.02 -10.66 -3.87
C GLY A 143 -0.20 -11.45 -3.46
N LYS A 144 -0.17 -11.93 -2.23
CA LYS A 144 -1.34 -12.51 -1.57
C LYS A 144 -1.84 -11.58 -0.49
N CYS A 145 -3.14 -11.35 -0.49
CA CYS A 145 -3.82 -10.58 0.53
C CYS A 145 -4.67 -11.48 1.42
N ARG A 146 -4.86 -11.04 2.66
CA ARG A 146 -5.78 -11.65 3.63
C ARG A 146 -6.62 -10.57 4.28
N TYR A 147 -7.92 -10.86 4.47
CA TYR A 147 -8.79 -9.97 5.24
C TYR A 147 -8.62 -10.26 6.72
N GLU A 148 -8.10 -9.28 7.46
CA GLU A 148 -7.82 -9.40 8.89
C GLU A 148 -8.15 -8.10 9.63
N ASN A 149 -8.72 -8.20 10.83
CA ASN A 149 -9.04 -7.04 11.67
C ASN A 149 -9.85 -5.95 10.94
N GLY A 150 -10.76 -6.34 10.03
CA GLY A 150 -11.64 -5.41 9.32
C GLY A 150 -11.00 -4.73 8.10
N SER A 151 -9.84 -5.18 7.63
CA SER A 151 -9.16 -4.63 6.45
C SER A 151 -8.35 -5.69 5.70
N TRP A 152 -8.14 -5.44 4.39
CA TRP A 152 -7.24 -6.24 3.58
C TRP A 152 -5.78 -5.86 3.87
N ARG A 153 -4.88 -6.86 3.91
CA ARG A 153 -3.43 -6.67 4.06
C ARG A 153 -2.68 -7.69 3.23
N PHE A 154 -1.53 -7.29 2.69
CA PHE A 154 -0.62 -8.22 2.05
C PHE A 154 0.04 -9.12 3.09
N VAL A 155 0.01 -10.44 2.85
CA VAL A 155 0.70 -11.46 3.66
C VAL A 155 1.97 -11.97 2.97
N SER A 156 2.02 -11.92 1.64
CA SER A 156 3.26 -12.12 0.91
C SER A 156 3.29 -11.29 -0.37
N SER A 157 4.49 -11.08 -0.88
CA SER A 157 4.72 -10.53 -2.21
C SER A 157 5.99 -11.07 -2.82
N THR A 158 6.02 -11.11 -4.16
CA THR A 158 7.22 -11.26 -4.96
C THR A 158 7.20 -10.24 -6.08
N HIS A 159 8.32 -10.07 -6.78
CA HIS A 159 8.36 -9.15 -7.91
C HIS A 159 9.30 -9.62 -9.01
N GLU A 160 8.95 -9.24 -10.24
CA GLU A 160 9.75 -9.44 -11.43
C GLU A 160 10.01 -8.10 -12.13
N VAL A 161 11.23 -7.91 -12.62
CA VAL A 161 11.60 -6.73 -13.45
C VAL A 161 11.28 -7.05 -14.89
N LEU A 162 10.28 -6.40 -15.45
CA LEU A 162 9.88 -6.59 -16.85
C LEU A 162 10.72 -5.72 -17.80
N GLU A 163 10.99 -4.47 -17.39
CA GLU A 163 11.77 -3.52 -18.19
C GLU A 163 12.68 -2.67 -17.31
N GLY A 164 13.84 -2.24 -17.87
CA GLY A 164 14.75 -1.31 -17.22
C GLY A 164 15.65 -1.96 -16.16
N ARG A 165 15.84 -1.25 -15.05
CA ARG A 165 16.63 -1.68 -13.90
C ARG A 165 15.80 -1.61 -12.63
N ARG A 166 16.20 -2.39 -11.62
CA ARG A 166 15.61 -2.23 -10.28
C ARG A 166 15.76 -0.77 -9.84
N PRO A 167 14.71 -0.15 -9.29
CA PRO A 167 14.72 1.28 -8.93
C PRO A 167 15.62 1.60 -7.73
N PHE A 168 16.05 0.59 -6.97
CA PHE A 168 16.85 0.70 -5.74
C PHE A 168 17.68 -0.57 -5.47
#